data_095228fc4d3bd7e49e330397183c282a
#
_entry.id   095228fc4d3bd7e49e330397183c282a
#
_cell.length_a   1.000
_cell.length_b   1.000
_cell.length_c   1.000
_cell.angle_alpha   90.00
_cell.angle_beta   90.00
_cell.angle_gamma   90.00
#
_symmetry.space_group_name_H-M   'P 1'
#
loop_
_entity.id
_entity.type
_entity.pdbx_description
1 polymer ?
#
loop_
_entity_poly.entity_id
_entity_poly.type
_entity_poly.pdbx_seq_one_letter_code
_entity_poly.pdbx_strand_id
1 'polypeptide(L)'
;PIQGVTTDEGPRPGTTAEVLQGLKKVFKEDGVISAGNASQISDGASAVLIMSSEKAEQLGVKPLAKIIARTVVGSDPTLMLTGPIEATRQVLAKANLTIDDIDTYEVNEAFAPVPIVWAKELGADIEKLNPDGGAIALGHPLGASGTKLLTTLVYRMQRENQRYGLLAICEGMGMANATIIEKL
;
A
#
# COMPACT_ATOMS: atom_id res chain seq x y z
N PRO A 1 -19.96 16.37 1.78
CA PRO A 1 -20.39 16.81 0.46
C PRO A 1 -19.50 17.93 -0.07
N ILE A 2 -19.05 17.84 -1.32
CA ILE A 2 -18.25 18.87 -1.98
C ILE A 2 -19.08 19.39 -3.14
N GLN A 3 -19.34 20.71 -3.18
CA GLN A 3 -20.10 21.36 -4.25
C GLN A 3 -21.45 20.69 -4.58
N GLY A 4 -22.16 20.17 -3.57
CA GLY A 4 -23.45 19.52 -3.73
C GLY A 4 -23.41 18.03 -4.08
N VAL A 5 -22.26 17.45 -4.31
CA VAL A 5 -22.09 15.98 -4.47
C VAL A 5 -22.19 15.33 -3.09
N THR A 6 -23.15 14.45 -2.92
CA THR A 6 -23.45 13.78 -1.63
C THR A 6 -23.20 12.28 -1.65
N THR A 7 -22.97 11.71 -2.82
CA THR A 7 -22.77 10.27 -3.02
C THR A 7 -21.38 10.01 -3.58
N ASP A 8 -20.67 9.03 -3.01
CA ASP A 8 -19.42 8.53 -3.56
C ASP A 8 -19.69 7.77 -4.86
N GLU A 9 -19.07 8.19 -5.96
CA GLU A 9 -19.23 7.59 -7.29
C GLU A 9 -18.33 6.37 -7.51
N GLY A 10 -17.40 6.10 -6.60
CA GLY A 10 -16.46 4.96 -6.65
C GLY A 10 -17.14 3.61 -6.50
N PRO A 11 -17.97 3.38 -5.45
CA PRO A 11 -18.66 2.12 -5.25
C PRO A 11 -19.67 1.83 -6.38
N ARG A 12 -19.62 0.60 -6.90
CA ARG A 12 -20.52 0.13 -7.97
C ARG A 12 -21.28 -1.09 -7.51
N PRO A 13 -22.51 -0.94 -6.96
CA PRO A 13 -23.38 -2.05 -6.60
C PRO A 13 -23.62 -2.95 -7.81
N GLY A 14 -23.65 -4.26 -7.60
CA GLY A 14 -23.87 -5.24 -8.68
C GLY A 14 -22.60 -5.63 -9.45
N THR A 15 -21.42 -5.26 -8.97
CA THR A 15 -20.16 -5.78 -9.51
C THR A 15 -20.04 -7.27 -9.26
N THR A 16 -19.90 -8.06 -10.34
CA THR A 16 -19.70 -9.52 -10.31
C THR A 16 -18.49 -9.90 -11.15
N ALA A 17 -18.04 -11.15 -11.02
CA ALA A 17 -16.93 -11.66 -11.84
C ALA A 17 -17.26 -11.58 -13.35
N GLU A 18 -18.51 -11.86 -13.74
CA GLU A 18 -18.98 -11.80 -15.12
C GLU A 18 -18.94 -10.35 -15.66
N VAL A 19 -19.40 -9.39 -14.85
CA VAL A 19 -19.32 -7.95 -15.20
C VAL A 19 -17.87 -7.54 -15.40
N LEU A 20 -16.97 -7.93 -14.50
CA LEU A 20 -15.54 -7.62 -14.59
C LEU A 20 -14.87 -8.25 -15.81
N GLN A 21 -15.24 -9.49 -16.16
CA GLN A 21 -14.71 -10.16 -17.36
C GLN A 21 -15.11 -9.45 -18.66
N GLY A 22 -16.29 -8.85 -18.71
CA GLY A 22 -16.81 -8.09 -19.84
C GLY A 22 -16.15 -6.71 -20.03
N LEU A 23 -15.34 -6.23 -19.09
CA LEU A 23 -14.71 -4.92 -19.19
C LEU A 23 -13.60 -4.88 -20.25
N LYS A 24 -13.52 -3.74 -20.95
CA LYS A 24 -12.47 -3.49 -21.96
C LYS A 24 -11.09 -3.64 -21.34
N LYS A 25 -10.20 -4.40 -21.99
CA LYS A 25 -8.79 -4.49 -21.64
C LYS A 25 -8.05 -3.23 -22.05
N VAL A 26 -7.16 -2.74 -21.17
CA VAL A 26 -6.57 -1.39 -21.32
C VAL A 26 -5.28 -1.41 -22.14
N PHE A 27 -4.44 -2.43 -21.96
CA PHE A 27 -3.09 -2.46 -22.54
C PHE A 27 -2.92 -3.42 -23.72
N LYS A 28 -3.63 -4.56 -23.72
CA LYS A 28 -3.59 -5.58 -24.78
C LYS A 28 -4.97 -6.17 -24.97
N GLU A 29 -5.30 -6.60 -26.18
CA GLU A 29 -6.59 -7.25 -26.47
C GLU A 29 -6.78 -8.55 -25.67
N ASP A 30 -5.71 -9.35 -25.56
CA ASP A 30 -5.64 -10.58 -24.77
C ASP A 30 -5.17 -10.35 -23.30
N GLY A 31 -5.09 -9.10 -22.89
CA GLY A 31 -4.62 -8.71 -21.56
C GLY A 31 -5.64 -9.01 -20.46
N VAL A 32 -5.19 -8.88 -19.21
CA VAL A 32 -6.01 -9.10 -18.01
C VAL A 32 -6.38 -7.80 -17.28
N ILE A 33 -5.73 -6.68 -17.61
CA ILE A 33 -5.95 -5.41 -16.91
C ILE A 33 -7.13 -4.66 -17.53
N SER A 34 -8.06 -4.28 -16.66
CA SER A 34 -9.23 -3.47 -16.99
C SER A 34 -9.51 -2.46 -15.86
N ALA A 35 -10.51 -1.63 -16.03
CA ALA A 35 -10.95 -0.71 -14.97
C ALA A 35 -11.41 -1.43 -13.69
N GLY A 36 -11.73 -2.72 -13.76
CA GLY A 36 -12.19 -3.52 -12.61
C GLY A 36 -11.07 -4.03 -11.70
N ASN A 37 -9.80 -3.98 -12.15
CA ASN A 37 -8.65 -4.43 -11.37
C ASN A 37 -7.47 -3.44 -11.43
N ALA A 38 -7.78 -2.18 -11.66
CA ALA A 38 -6.89 -1.04 -11.59
C ALA A 38 -7.38 -0.04 -10.53
N SER A 39 -6.47 0.64 -9.87
CA SER A 39 -6.83 1.71 -8.94
C SER A 39 -7.45 2.90 -9.67
N GLN A 40 -8.36 3.60 -9.01
CA GLN A 40 -8.86 4.88 -9.49
C GLN A 40 -7.82 5.97 -9.21
N ILE A 41 -7.54 6.81 -10.21
CA ILE A 41 -6.86 8.08 -9.99
C ILE A 41 -7.84 8.98 -9.23
N SER A 42 -7.45 9.43 -8.06
CA SER A 42 -8.32 10.15 -7.13
C SER A 42 -7.65 11.42 -6.66
N ASP A 43 -8.45 12.43 -6.33
CA ASP A 43 -7.98 13.56 -5.55
C ASP A 43 -7.91 13.18 -4.08
N GLY A 44 -6.89 13.63 -3.37
CA GLY A 44 -6.74 13.33 -1.96
C GLY A 44 -5.49 13.94 -1.35
N ALA A 45 -5.53 14.08 -0.04
CA ALA A 45 -4.40 14.55 0.77
C ALA A 45 -4.29 13.73 2.04
N SER A 46 -3.09 13.54 2.51
CA SER A 46 -2.80 12.91 3.79
C SER A 46 -1.54 13.52 4.41
N ALA A 47 -1.44 13.46 5.72
CA ALA A 47 -0.30 13.99 6.45
C ALA A 47 0.09 13.06 7.59
N VAL A 48 1.40 12.91 7.81
CA VAL A 48 1.96 12.24 8.98
C VAL A 48 2.96 13.17 9.66
N LEU A 49 2.93 13.20 10.98
CA LEU A 49 3.90 13.94 11.76
C LEU A 49 5.04 13.01 12.16
N ILE A 50 6.25 13.33 11.73
CA ILE A 50 7.46 12.56 12.02
C ILE A 50 8.42 13.44 12.83
N MET A 51 8.98 12.85 13.89
CA MET A 51 9.95 13.53 14.74
C MET A 51 10.88 12.50 15.41
N SER A 52 11.97 12.97 16.03
CA SER A 52 12.79 12.09 16.86
C SER A 52 12.08 11.74 18.17
N SER A 53 12.53 10.66 18.83
CA SER A 53 12.01 10.24 20.12
C SER A 53 12.17 11.34 21.18
N GLU A 54 13.32 12.00 21.19
CA GLU A 54 13.63 13.11 22.10
C GLU A 54 12.68 14.30 21.88
N LYS A 55 12.32 14.56 20.62
CA LYS A 55 11.39 15.65 20.30
C LYS A 55 9.97 15.32 20.73
N ALA A 56 9.55 14.08 20.57
CA ALA A 56 8.24 13.61 21.04
C ALA A 56 8.12 13.75 22.57
N GLU A 57 9.16 13.37 23.28
CA GLU A 57 9.26 13.48 24.72
C GLU A 57 9.20 14.94 25.18
N GLN A 58 10.01 15.83 24.57
CA GLN A 58 9.99 17.27 24.85
C GLN A 58 8.61 17.93 24.65
N LEU A 59 7.85 17.45 23.66
CA LEU A 59 6.52 17.98 23.35
C LEU A 59 5.39 17.28 24.13
N GLY A 60 5.70 16.22 24.88
CA GLY A 60 4.71 15.44 25.61
C GLY A 60 3.71 14.72 24.69
N VAL A 61 4.07 14.48 23.42
CA VAL A 61 3.22 13.74 22.48
C VAL A 61 3.51 12.25 22.53
N LYS A 62 2.45 11.45 22.49
CA LYS A 62 2.59 9.99 22.46
C LYS A 62 2.71 9.53 21.00
N PRO A 63 3.85 9.00 20.58
CA PRO A 63 3.98 8.45 19.22
C PRO A 63 3.15 7.17 19.09
N LEU A 64 2.61 6.93 17.89
CA LEU A 64 1.81 5.74 17.58
C LEU A 64 2.68 4.58 17.08
N ALA A 65 3.75 4.89 16.38
CA ALA A 65 4.66 3.90 15.82
C ALA A 65 6.08 4.46 15.68
N LYS A 66 7.04 3.56 15.56
CA LYS A 66 8.45 3.86 15.28
C LYS A 66 8.82 3.30 13.91
N ILE A 67 9.52 4.09 13.10
CA ILE A 67 10.11 3.62 11.86
C ILE A 67 11.35 2.78 12.20
N ILE A 68 11.31 1.49 11.86
CA ILE A 68 12.40 0.54 12.13
C ILE A 68 13.43 0.55 11.01
N ALA A 69 12.95 0.44 9.77
CA ALA A 69 13.79 0.45 8.58
C ALA A 69 13.03 1.01 7.39
N ARG A 70 13.78 1.54 6.44
CA ARG A 70 13.27 1.99 5.15
C ARG A 70 14.31 1.78 4.06
N THR A 71 13.83 1.61 2.82
CA THR A 71 14.68 1.50 1.66
C THR A 71 14.02 2.10 0.43
N VAL A 72 14.83 2.47 -0.55
CA VAL A 72 14.41 2.86 -1.89
C VAL A 72 15.26 2.03 -2.84
N VAL A 73 14.64 1.50 -3.90
CA VAL A 73 15.30 0.67 -4.90
C VAL A 73 14.94 1.13 -6.31
N GLY A 74 15.82 0.81 -7.26
CA GLY A 74 15.51 0.80 -8.68
C GLY A 74 15.33 -0.63 -9.17
N SER A 75 14.40 -0.85 -10.07
CA SER A 75 14.12 -2.12 -10.74
C SER A 75 14.05 -1.91 -12.26
N ASP A 76 13.67 -2.93 -13.01
CA ASP A 76 13.50 -2.82 -14.47
C ASP A 76 12.46 -1.75 -14.81
N PRO A 77 12.83 -0.66 -15.53
CA PRO A 77 11.90 0.42 -15.87
C PRO A 77 10.82 0.00 -16.86
N THR A 78 11.00 -1.10 -17.59
CA THR A 78 10.01 -1.63 -18.53
C THR A 78 8.93 -2.41 -17.78
N LEU A 79 9.31 -3.29 -16.86
CA LEU A 79 8.38 -4.03 -15.99
C LEU A 79 7.78 -3.13 -14.92
N MET A 80 8.56 -2.16 -14.45
CA MET A 80 8.22 -1.05 -13.57
C MET A 80 7.64 -1.46 -12.20
N LEU A 81 6.64 -2.32 -12.15
CA LEU A 81 5.81 -2.57 -10.96
C LEU A 81 6.30 -3.75 -10.09
N THR A 82 7.45 -4.33 -10.38
CA THR A 82 8.07 -5.41 -9.58
C THR A 82 8.98 -4.90 -8.47
N GLY A 83 9.31 -3.61 -8.46
CA GLY A 83 10.18 -2.97 -7.48
C GLY A 83 9.82 -3.22 -6.02
N PRO A 84 8.55 -3.26 -5.60
CA PRO A 84 8.15 -3.55 -4.23
C PRO A 84 8.68 -4.88 -3.67
N ILE A 85 8.90 -5.89 -4.52
CA ILE A 85 9.45 -7.20 -4.13
C ILE A 85 10.88 -7.02 -3.61
N GLU A 86 11.72 -6.38 -4.40
CA GLU A 86 13.12 -6.13 -4.02
C GLU A 86 13.22 -5.13 -2.85
N ALA A 87 12.39 -4.08 -2.84
CA ALA A 87 12.32 -3.15 -1.73
C ALA A 87 11.98 -3.86 -0.42
N THR A 88 11.04 -4.81 -0.45
CA THR A 88 10.66 -5.60 0.72
C THR A 88 11.80 -6.50 1.20
N ARG A 89 12.48 -7.22 0.29
CA ARG A 89 13.65 -8.04 0.65
C ARG A 89 14.73 -7.23 1.36
N GLN A 90 15.03 -6.06 0.82
CA GLN A 90 16.06 -5.17 1.39
C GLN A 90 15.65 -4.56 2.73
N VAL A 91 14.40 -4.13 2.89
CA VAL A 91 13.96 -3.53 4.15
C VAL A 91 13.85 -4.55 5.28
N LEU A 92 13.44 -5.78 4.97
CA LEU A 92 13.45 -6.90 5.91
C LEU A 92 14.89 -7.22 6.37
N ALA A 93 15.82 -7.33 5.43
CA ALA A 93 17.23 -7.55 5.76
C ALA A 93 17.81 -6.42 6.64
N LYS A 94 17.50 -5.15 6.33
CA LYS A 94 17.91 -4.00 7.15
C LYS A 94 17.34 -4.03 8.57
N ALA A 95 16.12 -4.53 8.72
CA ALA A 95 15.46 -4.65 10.02
C ALA A 95 15.88 -5.91 10.79
N ASN A 96 16.61 -6.83 10.16
CA ASN A 96 16.90 -8.18 10.66
C ASN A 96 15.60 -8.95 10.99
N LEU A 97 14.60 -8.83 10.11
CA LEU A 97 13.30 -9.49 10.18
C LEU A 97 13.08 -10.36 8.94
N THR A 98 12.14 -11.29 9.07
CA THR A 98 11.60 -12.11 7.97
C THR A 98 10.18 -11.66 7.61
N ILE A 99 9.62 -12.16 6.53
CA ILE A 99 8.25 -11.87 6.15
C ILE A 99 7.23 -12.40 7.19
N ASP A 100 7.57 -13.50 7.86
CA ASP A 100 6.74 -14.12 8.89
C ASP A 100 6.63 -13.29 10.17
N ASP A 101 7.64 -12.44 10.45
CA ASP A 101 7.64 -11.53 11.60
C ASP A 101 6.68 -10.35 11.42
N ILE A 102 6.19 -10.11 10.19
CA ILE A 102 5.30 -9.00 9.89
C ILE A 102 3.84 -9.41 10.11
N ASP A 103 3.12 -8.61 10.88
CA ASP A 103 1.73 -8.87 11.24
C ASP A 103 0.74 -8.40 10.17
N THR A 104 1.07 -7.37 9.42
CA THR A 104 0.19 -6.80 8.38
C THR A 104 0.98 -6.05 7.32
N TYR A 105 0.50 -6.10 6.06
CA TYR A 105 1.15 -5.46 4.92
C TYR A 105 0.20 -4.47 4.24
N GLU A 106 0.72 -3.31 3.88
CA GLU A 106 0.11 -2.39 2.92
C GLU A 106 0.99 -2.36 1.67
N VAL A 107 0.54 -2.97 0.60
CA VAL A 107 1.21 -2.95 -0.70
C VAL A 107 0.33 -2.21 -1.69
N ASN A 108 0.82 -1.11 -2.25
CA ASN A 108 0.00 -0.25 -3.10
C ASN A 108 -0.52 -1.00 -4.33
N GLU A 109 -1.83 -0.89 -4.56
CA GLU A 109 -2.55 -1.57 -5.62
C GLU A 109 -2.69 -0.68 -6.86
N ALA A 110 -1.59 -0.30 -7.49
CA ALA A 110 -1.69 0.38 -8.79
C ALA A 110 -2.53 -0.47 -9.77
N PHE A 111 -2.31 -1.77 -9.75
CA PHE A 111 -3.10 -2.81 -10.42
C PHE A 111 -3.11 -4.06 -9.54
N ALA A 112 -4.18 -4.85 -9.57
CA ALA A 112 -4.32 -6.06 -8.74
C ALA A 112 -3.15 -7.06 -8.86
N PRO A 113 -2.51 -7.29 -10.02
CA PRO A 113 -1.35 -8.16 -10.10
C PRO A 113 -0.16 -7.76 -9.21
N VAL A 114 -0.01 -6.47 -8.89
CA VAL A 114 1.14 -5.98 -8.10
C VAL A 114 1.20 -6.62 -6.72
N PRO A 115 0.19 -6.47 -5.84
CA PRO A 115 0.23 -7.11 -4.52
C PRO A 115 0.14 -8.64 -4.61
N ILE A 116 -0.56 -9.21 -5.61
CA ILE A 116 -0.67 -10.66 -5.80
C ILE A 116 0.69 -11.29 -6.10
N VAL A 117 1.43 -10.72 -7.06
CA VAL A 117 2.78 -11.21 -7.41
C VAL A 117 3.76 -10.97 -6.27
N TRP A 118 3.67 -9.82 -5.60
CA TRP A 118 4.45 -9.49 -4.42
C TRP A 118 4.28 -10.56 -3.32
N ALA A 119 3.05 -10.91 -2.98
CA ALA A 119 2.76 -11.92 -1.96
C ALA A 119 3.31 -13.30 -2.37
N LYS A 120 3.09 -13.70 -3.62
CA LYS A 120 3.58 -14.97 -4.16
C LYS A 120 5.11 -15.09 -4.13
N GLU A 121 5.81 -14.04 -4.56
CA GLU A 121 7.28 -14.03 -4.66
C GLU A 121 7.99 -13.99 -3.30
N LEU A 122 7.30 -13.51 -2.27
CA LEU A 122 7.83 -13.40 -0.92
C LEU A 122 7.31 -14.48 0.03
N GLY A 123 6.37 -15.31 -0.42
CA GLY A 123 5.69 -16.28 0.44
C GLY A 123 4.85 -15.60 1.54
N ALA A 124 4.36 -14.38 1.28
CA ALA A 124 3.60 -13.61 2.25
C ALA A 124 2.17 -14.16 2.40
N ASP A 125 1.66 -14.11 3.62
CA ASP A 125 0.28 -14.49 3.92
C ASP A 125 -0.70 -13.47 3.31
N ILE A 126 -1.53 -13.92 2.38
CA ILE A 126 -2.50 -13.08 1.66
C ILE A 126 -3.56 -12.48 2.59
N GLU A 127 -3.88 -13.12 3.70
CA GLU A 127 -4.86 -12.63 4.68
C GLU A 127 -4.35 -11.40 5.46
N LYS A 128 -3.04 -11.19 5.47
CA LYS A 128 -2.40 -10.02 6.06
C LYS A 128 -2.23 -8.84 5.09
N LEU A 129 -2.60 -9.02 3.81
CA LEU A 129 -2.33 -8.07 2.74
C LEU A 129 -3.51 -7.13 2.51
N ASN A 130 -3.29 -5.83 2.68
CA ASN A 130 -4.29 -4.76 2.48
C ASN A 130 -5.65 -5.05 3.13
N PRO A 131 -5.70 -5.50 4.36
CA PRO A 131 -6.92 -6.05 4.95
C PRO A 131 -8.01 -5.00 5.21
N ASP A 132 -7.66 -3.72 5.25
CA ASP A 132 -8.61 -2.61 5.38
C ASP A 132 -9.00 -2.00 4.01
N GLY A 133 -8.62 -2.67 2.92
CA GLY A 133 -8.82 -2.21 1.55
C GLY A 133 -7.65 -1.38 1.03
N GLY A 134 -7.26 -1.62 -0.23
CA GLY A 134 -6.19 -0.92 -0.91
C GLY A 134 -6.67 0.14 -1.89
N ALA A 135 -5.79 0.55 -2.80
CA ALA A 135 -6.05 1.61 -3.75
C ALA A 135 -7.17 1.30 -4.75
N ILE A 136 -7.45 0.01 -5.05
CA ILE A 136 -8.55 -0.38 -5.92
C ILE A 136 -9.90 -0.06 -5.27
N ALA A 137 -10.04 -0.32 -3.96
CA ALA A 137 -11.25 -0.05 -3.22
C ALA A 137 -11.40 1.41 -2.80
N LEU A 138 -10.29 2.05 -2.40
CA LEU A 138 -10.30 3.34 -1.68
C LEU A 138 -9.76 4.52 -2.51
N GLY A 139 -9.35 4.27 -3.76
CA GLY A 139 -8.73 5.28 -4.61
C GLY A 139 -7.23 5.45 -4.39
N HIS A 140 -6.57 6.03 -5.39
CA HIS A 140 -5.11 6.21 -5.45
C HIS A 140 -4.74 7.67 -5.74
N PRO A 141 -4.79 8.56 -4.74
CA PRO A 141 -4.24 9.90 -4.89
C PRO A 141 -2.71 9.80 -4.91
N LEU A 142 -2.13 9.81 -6.12
CA LEU A 142 -0.72 9.45 -6.39
C LEU A 142 0.27 10.10 -5.41
N GLY A 143 0.20 11.41 -5.22
CA GLY A 143 1.10 12.13 -4.32
C GLY A 143 0.82 11.93 -2.82
N ALA A 144 -0.35 11.42 -2.45
CA ALA A 144 -0.76 11.22 -1.06
C ALA A 144 -0.76 9.75 -0.61
N SER A 145 -0.72 8.80 -1.54
CA SER A 145 -0.93 7.38 -1.25
C SER A 145 0.07 6.82 -0.24
N GLY A 146 1.32 7.25 -0.27
CA GLY A 146 2.33 6.79 0.69
C GLY A 146 1.94 7.07 2.13
N THR A 147 1.63 8.31 2.46
CA THR A 147 1.22 8.72 3.81
C THR A 147 -0.18 8.25 4.15
N LYS A 148 -1.09 8.11 3.18
CA LYS A 148 -2.42 7.51 3.36
C LYS A 148 -2.31 6.05 3.80
N LEU A 149 -1.56 5.21 3.07
CA LEU A 149 -1.35 3.80 3.41
C LEU A 149 -0.61 3.64 4.73
N LEU A 150 0.39 4.49 5.01
CA LEU A 150 1.07 4.49 6.30
C LEU A 150 0.10 4.80 7.45
N THR A 151 -0.83 5.73 7.26
CA THR A 151 -1.86 6.05 8.25
C THR A 151 -2.78 4.85 8.47
N THR A 152 -3.29 4.23 7.40
CA THR A 152 -4.10 3.01 7.48
C THR A 152 -3.37 1.91 8.26
N LEU A 153 -2.10 1.65 7.91
CA LEU A 153 -1.26 0.65 8.55
C LEU A 153 -1.11 0.90 10.06
N VAL A 154 -0.76 2.13 10.45
CA VAL A 154 -0.59 2.51 11.87
C VAL A 154 -1.87 2.27 12.66
N TYR A 155 -3.03 2.74 12.16
CA TYR A 155 -4.29 2.60 12.89
C TYR A 155 -4.79 1.15 12.93
N ARG A 156 -4.53 0.36 11.88
CA ARG A 156 -4.79 -1.08 11.92
C ARG A 156 -3.97 -1.75 13.01
N MET A 157 -2.66 -1.50 13.04
CA MET A 157 -1.77 -2.08 14.07
C MET A 157 -2.22 -1.72 15.49
N GLN A 158 -2.72 -0.48 15.70
CA GLN A 158 -3.27 -0.10 17.00
C GLN A 158 -4.55 -0.88 17.33
N ARG A 159 -5.48 -0.99 16.39
CA ARG A 159 -6.79 -1.65 16.57
C ARG A 159 -6.65 -3.15 16.81
N GLU A 160 -5.80 -3.81 16.03
CA GLU A 160 -5.59 -5.27 16.08
C GLU A 160 -4.48 -5.71 17.04
N ASN A 161 -3.87 -4.76 17.77
CA ASN A 161 -2.73 -5.01 18.67
C ASN A 161 -1.55 -5.71 18.00
N GLN A 162 -1.26 -5.35 16.76
CA GLN A 162 -0.17 -5.88 15.95
C GLN A 162 1.13 -5.13 16.21
N ARG A 163 2.27 -5.82 16.13
CA ARG A 163 3.58 -5.24 16.44
C ARG A 163 4.27 -4.64 15.23
N TYR A 164 4.43 -5.41 14.16
CA TYR A 164 5.15 -4.98 12.97
C TYR A 164 4.23 -4.83 11.77
N GLY A 165 4.37 -3.70 11.09
CA GLY A 165 3.70 -3.43 9.83
C GLY A 165 4.69 -3.08 8.73
N LEU A 166 4.41 -3.51 7.50
CA LEU A 166 5.22 -3.23 6.33
C LEU A 166 4.40 -2.49 5.29
N LEU A 167 4.94 -1.39 4.78
CA LEU A 167 4.43 -0.64 3.65
C LEU A 167 5.37 -0.81 2.47
N ALA A 168 4.85 -1.14 1.27
CA ALA A 168 5.61 -1.18 0.03
C ALA A 168 4.85 -0.51 -1.11
N ILE A 169 5.54 0.34 -1.86
CA ILE A 169 4.94 1.16 -2.93
C ILE A 169 5.83 1.09 -4.16
N CYS A 170 5.21 0.81 -5.31
CA CYS A 170 5.86 1.00 -6.62
C CYS A 170 5.71 2.46 -7.07
N GLU A 171 6.67 2.90 -7.83
CA GLU A 171 6.73 4.25 -8.41
C GLU A 171 7.02 4.15 -9.89
N GLY A 172 6.77 5.23 -10.62
CA GLY A 172 7.05 5.29 -12.04
C GLY A 172 8.51 5.01 -12.38
N MET A 173 8.77 4.49 -13.57
CA MET A 173 10.11 4.23 -14.11
C MET A 173 10.93 3.18 -13.32
N GLY A 174 10.27 2.27 -12.64
CA GLY A 174 10.90 1.14 -11.97
C GLY A 174 11.43 1.45 -10.56
N MET A 175 11.09 2.58 -9.97
CA MET A 175 11.41 2.84 -8.58
C MET A 175 10.41 2.20 -7.63
N ALA A 176 10.86 1.92 -6.41
CA ALA A 176 9.99 1.49 -5.32
C ALA A 176 10.61 1.84 -3.96
N ASN A 177 9.74 1.96 -2.97
CA ASN A 177 10.18 2.06 -1.59
C ASN A 177 9.48 1.05 -0.69
N ALA A 178 10.11 0.73 0.44
CA ALA A 178 9.48 -0.03 1.51
C ALA A 178 9.88 0.51 2.88
N THR A 179 8.95 0.42 3.83
CA THR A 179 9.13 0.90 5.20
C THR A 179 8.56 -0.12 6.16
N ILE A 180 9.30 -0.44 7.21
CA ILE A 180 8.82 -1.24 8.35
C ILE A 180 8.64 -0.32 9.54
N ILE A 181 7.48 -0.44 10.18
CA ILE A 181 7.15 0.27 11.42
C ILE A 181 6.84 -0.71 12.55
N GLU A 182 7.14 -0.31 13.77
CA GLU A 182 6.78 -1.01 15.01
C GLU A 182 5.78 -0.16 15.78
N LYS A 183 4.68 -0.77 16.22
CA LYS A 183 3.71 -0.13 17.10
C LYS A 183 4.34 0.18 18.46
N LEU A 184 4.02 1.34 19.02
CA LEU A 184 4.42 1.77 20.36
C LEU A 184 3.27 1.74 21.36
#